data_f4c37272cc63b889f51c40dadb7545f0
#
_entry.id   f4c37272cc63b889f51c40dadb7545f0
#
_cell.length_a   1.000
_cell.length_b   1.000
_cell.length_c   1.000
_cell.angle_alpha   90.00
_cell.angle_beta   90.00
_cell.angle_gamma   90.00
#
_symmetry.space_group_name_H-M   'P 1'
#
loop_
_entity.id
_entity.type
_entity.pdbx_description
1 polymer ?
#
loop_
_entity_poly.entity_id
_entity_poly.type
_entity_poly.pdbx_seq_one_letter_code
_entity_poly.pdbx_strand_id
1 'polypeptide(L)'
;MAKFLLFSDIHIHAHKKSQERLYDCLKALEWVFSVAKEHKVDAVLFGGDLLHDRQKIDTLTYVEIYNVLQKFEKESFKIYLLLGNHDLWFSSKWSVSSVKPFGAIKNIEVIEETCKKNLHGVEWHFMPYTHNPVAELEKLAPLPNQSYFLGHLALDGAKLNSAGSISDVIIEHDGDMTVIGKDLFNNYKRGFLGHYHSAQKLTPVLEYIGSPLQLSFGEADDEKHVILLDSDTDKLTYIENDFSPKHFHIKEEELGSWDKSQLENNFVCLISEQSDTHQTKKNMSKVLEDLKASSVQVKKQSKKQDEHAIADVKLLLSDQDKLLDRYVEQVQDLKLDKSKLLEIGHKIMRFEPHEEN
;
A
#
# COMPACT_ATOMS: atom_id res chain seq x y z
N MET A 1 -25.48 -16.46 8.65
CA MET A 1 -25.15 -15.09 8.21
C MET A 1 -23.75 -14.80 8.67
N ALA A 2 -22.80 -14.67 7.76
CA ALA A 2 -21.44 -14.31 8.15
C ALA A 2 -21.09 -12.91 7.61
N LYS A 3 -20.57 -12.05 8.49
CA LYS A 3 -20.12 -10.70 8.19
C LYS A 3 -18.61 -10.60 8.34
N PHE A 4 -17.97 -9.98 7.39
CA PHE A 4 -16.53 -9.80 7.36
C PHE A 4 -16.20 -8.32 7.21
N LEU A 5 -15.24 -7.82 8.00
CA LEU A 5 -14.67 -6.49 7.81
C LEU A 5 -13.29 -6.65 7.16
N LEU A 6 -13.08 -5.95 6.04
CA LEU A 6 -11.82 -6.00 5.29
C LEU A 6 -11.14 -4.63 5.33
N PHE A 7 -9.83 -4.64 5.54
CA PHE A 7 -8.94 -3.48 5.40
C PHE A 7 -7.54 -3.93 5.00
N SER A 8 -6.70 -3.00 4.53
CA SER A 8 -5.34 -3.33 4.04
C SER A 8 -4.42 -2.12 4.13
N ASP A 9 -3.12 -2.32 3.98
CA ASP A 9 -2.12 -1.29 3.70
C ASP A 9 -2.13 -0.11 4.67
N ILE A 10 -2.19 -0.40 5.97
CA ILE A 10 -2.21 0.66 6.99
C ILE A 10 -0.83 1.28 7.24
N HIS A 11 0.26 0.56 6.94
CA HIS A 11 1.65 1.03 6.98
C HIS A 11 2.01 1.82 8.24
N ILE A 12 1.78 1.24 9.40
CA ILE A 12 2.03 1.90 10.68
C ILE A 12 3.50 2.21 10.86
N HIS A 13 3.84 3.48 11.04
CA HIS A 13 5.19 3.95 11.34
C HIS A 13 5.20 5.39 11.89
N ALA A 14 6.33 5.77 12.46
CA ALA A 14 6.52 7.09 13.06
C ALA A 14 6.91 8.19 12.05
N HIS A 15 6.45 8.16 10.80
CA HIS A 15 6.63 9.18 9.76
C HIS A 15 7.66 10.29 10.09
N LYS A 16 8.94 10.12 9.76
CA LYS A 16 10.02 11.06 10.09
C LYS A 16 10.18 11.32 11.60
N LYS A 17 9.90 10.32 12.45
CA LYS A 17 9.91 10.38 13.92
C LYS A 17 8.80 11.24 14.53
N SER A 18 7.70 11.44 13.83
CA SER A 18 6.52 12.09 14.38
C SER A 18 5.67 11.09 15.16
N GLN A 19 5.61 11.28 16.48
CA GLN A 19 4.70 10.48 17.32
C GLN A 19 3.22 10.73 16.95
N GLU A 20 2.87 11.94 16.55
CA GLU A 20 1.52 12.28 16.13
C GLU A 20 1.06 11.43 14.96
N ARG A 21 1.92 11.27 13.92
CA ARG A 21 1.62 10.42 12.78
C ARG A 21 1.53 8.94 13.14
N LEU A 22 2.36 8.47 14.05
CA LEU A 22 2.23 7.12 14.60
C LEU A 22 0.84 6.94 15.24
N TYR A 23 0.42 7.89 16.09
CA TYR A 23 -0.89 7.80 16.75
C TYR A 23 -2.06 7.95 15.79
N ASP A 24 -1.93 8.67 14.67
CA ASP A 24 -2.96 8.70 13.62
C ASP A 24 -3.18 7.31 13.02
N CYS A 25 -2.09 6.59 12.70
CA CYS A 25 -2.18 5.22 12.21
C CYS A 25 -2.79 4.27 13.26
N LEU A 26 -2.38 4.40 14.53
CA LEU A 26 -2.91 3.56 15.61
C LEU A 26 -4.39 3.83 15.89
N LYS A 27 -4.83 5.10 15.83
CA LYS A 27 -6.26 5.47 15.92
C LYS A 27 -7.06 4.89 14.77
N ALA A 28 -6.51 4.89 13.54
CA ALA A 28 -7.16 4.26 12.40
C ALA A 28 -7.30 2.74 12.61
N LEU A 29 -6.28 2.07 13.16
CA LEU A 29 -6.35 0.65 13.50
C LEU A 29 -7.40 0.37 14.59
N GLU A 30 -7.44 1.17 15.66
CA GLU A 30 -8.46 1.07 16.72
C GLU A 30 -9.87 1.29 16.17
N TRP A 31 -10.03 2.24 15.26
CA TRP A 31 -11.30 2.51 14.59
C TRP A 31 -11.77 1.31 13.77
N VAL A 32 -10.90 0.68 13.00
CA VAL A 32 -11.23 -0.54 12.22
C VAL A 32 -11.86 -1.60 13.15
N PHE A 33 -11.22 -1.89 14.29
CA PHE A 33 -11.74 -2.89 15.23
C PHE A 33 -13.01 -2.42 15.97
N SER A 34 -13.16 -1.13 16.18
CA SER A 34 -14.39 -0.54 16.73
C SER A 34 -15.56 -0.69 15.77
N VAL A 35 -15.34 -0.47 14.47
CA VAL A 35 -16.31 -0.75 13.40
C VAL A 35 -16.68 -2.25 13.38
N ALA A 36 -15.68 -3.13 13.47
CA ALA A 36 -15.92 -4.57 13.54
C ALA A 36 -16.84 -4.96 14.71
N LYS A 37 -16.59 -4.38 15.88
CA LYS A 37 -17.40 -4.58 17.09
C LYS A 37 -18.83 -4.04 16.93
N GLU A 38 -18.98 -2.81 16.43
CA GLU A 38 -20.28 -2.15 16.20
C GLU A 38 -21.16 -2.96 15.25
N HIS A 39 -20.59 -3.42 14.15
CA HIS A 39 -21.30 -4.21 13.13
C HIS A 39 -21.42 -5.69 13.46
N LYS A 40 -20.85 -6.13 14.62
CA LYS A 40 -20.88 -7.53 15.09
C LYS A 40 -20.42 -8.49 14.01
N VAL A 41 -19.24 -8.21 13.45
CA VAL A 41 -18.66 -9.07 12.42
C VAL A 41 -18.17 -10.40 13.01
N ASP A 42 -18.14 -11.42 12.19
CA ASP A 42 -17.64 -12.76 12.58
C ASP A 42 -16.10 -12.83 12.45
N ALA A 43 -15.54 -12.09 11.51
CA ALA A 43 -14.09 -11.97 11.35
C ALA A 43 -13.68 -10.62 10.75
N VAL A 44 -12.45 -10.22 11.10
CA VAL A 44 -11.72 -9.12 10.47
C VAL A 44 -10.62 -9.71 9.59
N LEU A 45 -10.58 -9.31 8.34
CA LEU A 45 -9.64 -9.80 7.33
C LEU A 45 -8.71 -8.66 6.90
N PHE A 46 -7.44 -8.81 7.19
CA PHE A 46 -6.41 -7.82 6.85
C PHE A 46 -5.63 -8.26 5.62
N GLY A 47 -5.56 -7.39 4.62
CA GLY A 47 -4.98 -7.66 3.31
C GLY A 47 -3.47 -7.44 3.18
N GLY A 48 -2.72 -7.26 4.29
CA GLY A 48 -1.26 -7.12 4.30
C GLY A 48 -0.76 -5.68 4.47
N ASP A 49 0.55 -5.56 4.69
CA ASP A 49 1.27 -4.31 4.94
C ASP A 49 0.81 -3.56 6.20
N LEU A 50 0.91 -4.27 7.35
CA LEU A 50 0.64 -3.69 8.65
C LEU A 50 1.72 -2.67 9.05
N LEU A 51 2.98 -3.01 8.83
CA LEU A 51 4.14 -2.19 9.12
C LEU A 51 4.68 -1.54 7.85
N HIS A 52 5.23 -0.33 7.96
CA HIS A 52 5.88 0.34 6.83
C HIS A 52 7.32 -0.11 6.67
N ASP A 53 8.07 -0.19 7.76
CA ASP A 53 9.50 -0.53 7.76
C ASP A 53 9.71 -2.05 7.85
N ARG A 54 10.51 -2.60 6.93
CA ARG A 54 10.78 -4.05 6.83
C ARG A 54 11.88 -4.52 7.78
N GLN A 55 13.02 -3.82 7.79
CA GLN A 55 14.27 -4.29 8.43
C GLN A 55 14.54 -3.62 9.77
N LYS A 56 14.01 -2.42 10.00
CA LYS A 56 14.22 -1.65 11.22
C LYS A 56 12.90 -1.11 11.72
N ILE A 57 12.29 -1.84 12.62
CA ILE A 57 11.04 -1.43 13.24
C ILE A 57 11.38 -0.68 14.53
N ASP A 58 10.84 0.51 14.68
CA ASP A 58 10.95 1.27 15.91
C ASP A 58 10.23 0.56 17.06
N THR A 59 10.90 0.46 18.21
CA THR A 59 10.38 -0.27 19.37
C THR A 59 9.05 0.30 19.85
N LEU A 60 8.89 1.63 19.87
CA LEU A 60 7.63 2.26 20.28
C LEU A 60 6.51 1.84 19.32
N THR A 61 6.74 1.96 18.02
CA THR A 61 5.77 1.55 16.99
C THR A 61 5.33 0.10 17.21
N TYR A 62 6.26 -0.81 17.42
CA TYR A 62 5.94 -2.23 17.57
C TYR A 62 5.13 -2.52 18.84
N VAL A 63 5.52 -1.91 19.98
CA VAL A 63 4.82 -2.08 21.25
C VAL A 63 3.40 -1.48 21.20
N GLU A 64 3.24 -0.31 20.58
CA GLU A 64 1.94 0.33 20.48
C GLU A 64 0.98 -0.46 19.57
N ILE A 65 1.47 -1.04 18.46
CA ILE A 65 0.66 -1.98 17.64
C ILE A 65 0.20 -3.16 18.49
N TYR A 66 1.13 -3.79 19.23
CA TYR A 66 0.78 -4.90 20.11
C TYR A 66 -0.29 -4.51 21.13
N ASN A 67 -0.16 -3.33 21.75
CA ASN A 67 -1.13 -2.82 22.72
C ASN A 67 -2.52 -2.63 22.11
N VAL A 68 -2.60 -2.09 20.88
CA VAL A 68 -3.88 -1.95 20.16
C VAL A 68 -4.48 -3.31 19.88
N LEU A 69 -3.72 -4.25 19.32
CA LEU A 69 -4.21 -5.60 19.02
C LEU A 69 -4.70 -6.32 20.28
N GLN A 70 -3.96 -6.17 21.39
CA GLN A 70 -4.32 -6.80 22.69
C GLN A 70 -5.62 -6.24 23.27
N LYS A 71 -5.96 -4.97 23.05
CA LYS A 71 -7.25 -4.40 23.51
C LYS A 71 -8.44 -5.18 22.97
N PHE A 72 -8.32 -5.75 21.78
CA PHE A 72 -9.39 -6.47 21.09
C PHE A 72 -9.29 -8.00 21.23
N GLU A 73 -8.35 -8.53 22.01
CA GLU A 73 -8.16 -9.98 22.21
C GLU A 73 -9.41 -10.71 22.72
N LYS A 74 -10.26 -10.03 23.48
CA LYS A 74 -11.47 -10.61 24.10
C LYS A 74 -12.73 -10.44 23.26
N GLU A 75 -12.64 -9.79 22.12
CA GLU A 75 -13.79 -9.64 21.24
C GLU A 75 -14.17 -10.97 20.58
N SER A 76 -15.42 -11.07 20.16
CA SER A 76 -15.97 -12.31 19.60
C SER A 76 -15.47 -12.62 18.19
N PHE A 77 -15.00 -11.62 17.44
CA PHE A 77 -14.47 -11.81 16.09
C PHE A 77 -13.01 -12.29 16.12
N LYS A 78 -12.64 -13.08 15.13
CA LYS A 78 -11.26 -13.47 14.88
C LYS A 78 -10.62 -12.50 13.87
N ILE A 79 -9.34 -12.23 14.03
CA ILE A 79 -8.56 -11.36 13.14
C ILE A 79 -7.61 -12.24 12.34
N TYR A 80 -7.68 -12.15 11.01
CA TYR A 80 -6.77 -12.84 10.08
C TYR A 80 -5.83 -11.81 9.47
N LEU A 81 -4.53 -11.93 9.79
CA LEU A 81 -3.49 -11.04 9.28
C LEU A 81 -2.76 -11.72 8.12
N LEU A 82 -3.08 -11.32 6.89
CA LEU A 82 -2.35 -11.73 5.71
C LEU A 82 -1.02 -10.99 5.63
N LEU A 83 0.04 -11.63 5.15
CA LEU A 83 1.33 -10.96 4.94
C LEU A 83 1.34 -10.15 3.65
N GLY A 84 1.72 -8.88 3.77
CA GLY A 84 2.12 -8.05 2.65
C GLY A 84 3.64 -8.04 2.46
N ASN A 85 4.12 -7.37 1.43
CA ASN A 85 5.55 -7.31 1.14
C ASN A 85 6.34 -6.47 2.16
N HIS A 86 5.70 -5.52 2.85
CA HIS A 86 6.30 -4.74 3.93
C HIS A 86 6.36 -5.50 5.26
N ASP A 87 5.57 -6.54 5.45
CA ASP A 87 5.61 -7.38 6.64
C ASP A 87 6.75 -8.40 6.62
N LEU A 88 7.43 -8.58 5.48
CA LEU A 88 8.54 -9.51 5.29
C LEU A 88 9.88 -8.81 5.42
N TRP A 89 10.85 -9.45 6.12
CA TRP A 89 12.21 -8.93 6.24
C TRP A 89 12.90 -8.79 4.87
N PHE A 90 12.79 -9.82 4.03
CA PHE A 90 13.16 -9.78 2.61
C PHE A 90 12.01 -10.32 1.77
N SER A 91 11.66 -9.59 0.71
CA SER A 91 10.61 -10.02 -0.19
C SER A 91 10.97 -11.27 -1.00
N SER A 92 12.26 -11.65 -1.14
CA SER A 92 12.66 -12.66 -2.13
C SER A 92 13.01 -14.06 -1.62
N LYS A 93 13.47 -14.25 -0.38
CA LYS A 93 14.01 -15.59 0.02
C LYS A 93 13.70 -16.04 1.45
N TRP A 94 13.20 -15.20 2.33
CA TRP A 94 13.12 -15.51 3.76
C TRP A 94 11.73 -15.21 4.31
N SER A 95 11.08 -16.24 4.82
CA SER A 95 9.75 -16.16 5.44
C SER A 95 9.75 -15.55 6.85
N VAL A 96 10.75 -14.72 7.18
CA VAL A 96 10.74 -14.00 8.46
C VAL A 96 9.80 -12.81 8.34
N SER A 97 8.72 -12.85 9.12
CA SER A 97 7.69 -11.83 9.14
C SER A 97 7.68 -11.07 10.47
N SER A 98 7.53 -9.75 10.37
CA SER A 98 7.39 -8.86 11.52
C SER A 98 6.05 -9.02 12.24
N VAL A 99 5.01 -9.50 11.57
CA VAL A 99 3.67 -9.69 12.15
C VAL A 99 3.46 -11.07 12.77
N LYS A 100 4.34 -12.04 12.49
CA LYS A 100 4.27 -13.40 13.07
C LYS A 100 4.09 -13.45 14.58
N PRO A 101 4.80 -12.64 15.40
CA PRO A 101 4.65 -12.64 16.85
C PRO A 101 3.24 -12.25 17.34
N PHE A 102 2.49 -11.47 16.54
CA PHE A 102 1.11 -11.11 16.90
C PHE A 102 0.14 -12.31 16.87
N GLY A 103 0.51 -13.40 16.19
CA GLY A 103 -0.23 -14.68 16.26
C GLY A 103 -0.25 -15.33 17.64
N ALA A 104 0.52 -14.84 18.63
CA ALA A 104 0.43 -15.24 20.02
C ALA A 104 -0.80 -14.65 20.74
N ILE A 105 -1.43 -13.61 20.19
CA ILE A 105 -2.68 -13.03 20.70
C ILE A 105 -3.84 -13.98 20.30
N LYS A 106 -4.65 -14.37 21.26
CA LYS A 106 -5.58 -15.50 21.16
C LYS A 106 -6.55 -15.44 19.97
N ASN A 107 -7.05 -14.28 19.63
CA ASN A 107 -8.01 -14.12 18.53
C ASN A 107 -7.36 -13.71 17.21
N ILE A 108 -6.03 -13.76 17.09
CA ILE A 108 -5.30 -13.44 15.87
C ILE A 108 -4.74 -14.70 15.23
N GLU A 109 -4.88 -14.80 13.93
CA GLU A 109 -4.23 -15.80 13.10
C GLU A 109 -3.46 -15.12 11.96
N VAL A 110 -2.16 -15.38 11.90
CA VAL A 110 -1.30 -14.87 10.82
C VAL A 110 -1.32 -15.87 9.67
N ILE A 111 -1.63 -15.37 8.48
CA ILE A 111 -1.65 -16.16 7.24
C ILE A 111 -0.32 -15.96 6.52
N GLU A 112 0.58 -16.91 6.70
CA GLU A 112 1.95 -16.87 6.16
C GLU A 112 2.06 -17.59 4.80
N GLU A 113 1.13 -18.48 4.48
CA GLU A 113 1.14 -19.30 3.26
C GLU A 113 -0.21 -19.25 2.55
N THR A 114 -0.17 -19.49 1.25
CA THR A 114 -1.38 -19.62 0.43
C THR A 114 -2.23 -20.78 0.92
N CYS A 115 -3.47 -20.51 1.27
CA CYS A 115 -4.36 -21.51 1.85
C CYS A 115 -5.83 -21.25 1.57
N LYS A 116 -6.65 -22.28 1.79
CA LYS A 116 -8.11 -22.21 1.82
C LYS A 116 -8.60 -22.36 3.25
N LYS A 117 -9.58 -21.56 3.64
CA LYS A 117 -10.21 -21.63 4.96
C LYS A 117 -11.71 -21.52 4.83
N ASN A 118 -12.42 -22.32 5.62
CA ASN A 118 -13.85 -22.12 5.81
C ASN A 118 -14.06 -21.23 7.04
N LEU A 119 -14.51 -20.00 6.83
CA LEU A 119 -14.81 -19.05 7.87
C LEU A 119 -16.33 -18.91 8.00
N HIS A 120 -16.89 -19.44 9.07
CA HIS A 120 -18.34 -19.38 9.34
C HIS A 120 -19.23 -19.91 8.21
N GLY A 121 -18.78 -20.97 7.52
CA GLY A 121 -19.50 -21.55 6.37
C GLY A 121 -19.19 -20.92 5.02
N VAL A 122 -18.30 -19.93 4.97
CA VAL A 122 -17.88 -19.23 3.76
C VAL A 122 -16.45 -19.64 3.39
N GLU A 123 -16.23 -20.10 2.18
CA GLU A 123 -14.90 -20.45 1.70
C GLU A 123 -14.13 -19.21 1.29
N TRP A 124 -12.97 -19.03 1.93
CA TRP A 124 -12.00 -17.98 1.65
C TRP A 124 -10.69 -18.58 1.16
N HIS A 125 -10.13 -18.02 0.08
CA HIS A 125 -8.79 -18.30 -0.40
C HIS A 125 -7.89 -17.13 -0.03
N PHE A 126 -6.79 -17.43 0.64
CA PHE A 126 -5.80 -16.45 1.09
C PHE A 126 -4.51 -16.63 0.32
N MET A 127 -3.95 -15.54 -0.20
CA MET A 127 -2.65 -15.53 -0.85
C MET A 127 -1.81 -14.38 -0.33
N PRO A 128 -0.88 -14.62 0.63
CA PRO A 128 0.10 -13.63 1.06
C PRO A 128 0.95 -13.16 -0.11
N TYR A 129 1.68 -12.06 0.10
CA TYR A 129 2.65 -11.61 -0.89
C TYR A 129 3.63 -12.72 -1.26
N THR A 130 3.82 -12.92 -2.55
CA THR A 130 4.69 -13.95 -3.11
C THR A 130 5.34 -13.47 -4.40
N HIS A 131 6.54 -13.99 -4.72
CA HIS A 131 7.20 -13.75 -6.00
C HIS A 131 6.69 -14.63 -7.13
N ASN A 132 5.93 -15.67 -6.81
CA ASN A 132 5.37 -16.57 -7.80
C ASN A 132 3.84 -16.69 -7.65
N PRO A 133 3.11 -15.59 -7.88
CA PRO A 133 1.66 -15.56 -7.67
C PRO A 133 0.89 -16.48 -8.61
N VAL A 134 1.40 -16.78 -9.80
CA VAL A 134 0.75 -17.69 -10.75
C VAL A 134 0.72 -19.11 -10.16
N ALA A 135 1.86 -19.62 -9.70
CA ALA A 135 1.93 -20.96 -9.09
C ALA A 135 1.12 -21.03 -7.78
N GLU A 136 1.04 -19.94 -7.02
CA GLU A 136 0.21 -19.88 -5.83
C GLU A 136 -1.30 -19.88 -6.16
N LEU A 137 -1.72 -19.17 -7.20
CA LEU A 137 -3.10 -19.19 -7.67
C LEU A 137 -3.53 -20.56 -8.20
N GLU A 138 -2.65 -21.29 -8.89
CA GLU A 138 -2.91 -22.65 -9.34
C GLU A 138 -3.24 -23.61 -8.19
N LYS A 139 -2.59 -23.46 -7.02
CA LYS A 139 -2.90 -24.27 -5.83
C LYS A 139 -4.31 -24.02 -5.30
N LEU A 140 -4.87 -22.84 -5.54
CA LEU A 140 -6.18 -22.46 -5.01
C LEU A 140 -7.35 -23.03 -5.84
N ALA A 141 -7.23 -23.14 -7.17
CA ALA A 141 -8.22 -23.72 -8.07
C ALA A 141 -9.69 -23.51 -7.63
N PRO A 142 -10.21 -22.27 -7.64
CA PRO A 142 -11.53 -21.96 -7.12
C PRO A 142 -12.64 -22.58 -7.97
N LEU A 143 -13.71 -23.06 -7.32
CA LEU A 143 -14.94 -23.39 -8.02
C LEU A 143 -15.67 -22.10 -8.42
N PRO A 144 -16.31 -22.06 -9.60
CA PRO A 144 -16.94 -20.84 -10.09
C PRO A 144 -17.96 -20.26 -9.09
N ASN A 145 -17.80 -18.99 -8.73
CA ASN A 145 -18.69 -18.18 -7.89
C ASN A 145 -19.01 -18.76 -6.50
N GLN A 146 -18.14 -19.59 -5.93
CA GLN A 146 -18.37 -20.20 -4.62
C GLN A 146 -17.47 -19.62 -3.52
N SER A 147 -16.28 -19.21 -3.85
CA SER A 147 -15.27 -18.74 -2.89
C SER A 147 -14.96 -17.26 -3.03
N TYR A 148 -14.54 -16.66 -1.92
CA TYR A 148 -13.97 -15.34 -1.86
C TYR A 148 -12.44 -15.41 -1.88
N PHE A 149 -11.80 -14.35 -2.33
CA PHE A 149 -10.34 -14.25 -2.38
C PHE A 149 -9.86 -13.03 -1.60
N LEU A 150 -8.79 -13.21 -0.83
CA LEU A 150 -8.01 -12.12 -0.24
C LEU A 150 -6.54 -12.35 -0.54
N GLY A 151 -5.90 -11.41 -1.23
CA GLY A 151 -4.50 -11.50 -1.60
C GLY A 151 -3.75 -10.18 -1.50
N HIS A 152 -2.41 -10.27 -1.42
CA HIS A 152 -1.54 -9.09 -1.44
C HIS A 152 -0.62 -9.17 -2.65
N LEU A 153 -1.00 -8.51 -3.74
CA LEU A 153 -0.26 -8.59 -5.01
C LEU A 153 -0.53 -7.39 -5.91
N ALA A 154 0.42 -7.10 -6.78
CA ALA A 154 0.28 -6.13 -7.84
C ALA A 154 -0.33 -6.78 -9.09
N LEU A 155 -1.31 -6.12 -9.71
CA LEU A 155 -1.90 -6.52 -10.98
C LEU A 155 -1.64 -5.49 -12.06
N ASP A 156 -1.51 -5.98 -13.29
CA ASP A 156 -1.37 -5.11 -14.45
C ASP A 156 -2.59 -4.20 -14.67
N GLY A 157 -2.32 -2.97 -15.06
CA GLY A 157 -3.34 -1.97 -15.34
C GLY A 157 -3.99 -1.35 -14.09
N ALA A 158 -3.52 -1.68 -12.88
CA ALA A 158 -3.96 -1.00 -11.67
C ALA A 158 -3.33 0.40 -11.53
N LYS A 159 -4.08 1.35 -10.95
CA LYS A 159 -3.57 2.69 -10.66
C LYS A 159 -2.66 2.65 -9.43
N LEU A 160 -1.46 3.22 -9.55
CA LEU A 160 -0.50 3.31 -8.45
C LEU A 160 -0.89 4.36 -7.40
N ASN A 161 -1.54 5.45 -7.86
CA ASN A 161 -1.96 6.56 -7.01
C ASN A 161 -3.09 7.35 -7.67
N SER A 162 -3.66 8.31 -6.94
CA SER A 162 -4.73 9.20 -7.42
C SER A 162 -4.33 10.04 -8.65
N ALA A 163 -3.03 10.27 -8.87
CA ALA A 163 -2.53 10.97 -10.07
C ALA A 163 -2.62 10.14 -11.36
N GLY A 164 -3.07 8.88 -11.30
CA GLY A 164 -3.38 8.06 -12.46
C GLY A 164 -2.20 7.32 -13.08
N SER A 165 -1.06 7.21 -12.40
CA SER A 165 0.03 6.32 -12.84
C SER A 165 -0.47 4.87 -12.88
N ILE A 166 -0.20 4.16 -13.98
CA ILE A 166 -0.63 2.77 -14.18
C ILE A 166 0.54 1.84 -13.88
N SER A 167 0.25 0.70 -13.25
CA SER A 167 1.21 -0.36 -13.00
C SER A 167 1.34 -1.25 -14.25
N ASP A 168 2.56 -1.39 -14.74
CA ASP A 168 2.92 -2.44 -15.68
C ASP A 168 3.67 -3.51 -14.87
N VAL A 169 2.95 -4.50 -14.33
CA VAL A 169 3.56 -5.54 -13.49
C VAL A 169 3.99 -6.71 -14.37
N ILE A 170 5.28 -6.83 -14.52
CA ILE A 170 5.92 -7.93 -15.20
C ILE A 170 6.64 -8.77 -14.13
N ILE A 171 6.28 -10.04 -14.02
CA ILE A 171 6.96 -11.00 -13.15
C ILE A 171 7.79 -11.91 -14.03
N GLU A 172 9.09 -11.96 -13.78
CA GLU A 172 9.98 -12.92 -14.41
C GLU A 172 9.93 -14.26 -13.66
N HIS A 173 9.55 -15.30 -14.35
CA HIS A 173 9.56 -16.66 -13.84
C HIS A 173 10.27 -17.55 -14.88
N ASP A 174 11.39 -18.19 -14.49
CA ASP A 174 12.20 -19.06 -15.35
C ASP A 174 12.60 -18.44 -16.71
N GLY A 175 12.82 -17.12 -16.75
CA GLY A 175 13.18 -16.36 -17.95
C GLY A 175 11.99 -15.94 -18.81
N ASP A 176 10.76 -16.32 -18.44
CA ASP A 176 9.53 -15.83 -19.07
C ASP A 176 8.91 -14.70 -18.28
N MET A 177 8.60 -13.60 -18.96
CA MET A 177 7.92 -12.45 -18.37
C MET A 177 6.43 -12.73 -18.30
N THR A 178 5.88 -12.86 -17.10
CA THR A 178 4.46 -13.13 -16.89
C THR A 178 3.75 -11.90 -16.36
N VAL A 179 2.73 -11.46 -17.04
CA VAL A 179 1.80 -10.43 -16.59
C VAL A 179 0.65 -11.12 -15.83
N ILE A 180 0.41 -10.70 -14.59
CA ILE A 180 -0.73 -11.23 -13.84
C ILE A 180 -1.98 -10.49 -14.31
N GLY A 181 -2.76 -11.18 -15.13
CA GLY A 181 -4.03 -10.68 -15.62
C GLY A 181 -5.14 -10.81 -14.58
N LYS A 182 -6.03 -9.81 -14.56
CA LYS A 182 -7.24 -9.82 -13.70
C LYS A 182 -8.20 -10.97 -14.03
N ASP A 183 -8.11 -11.56 -15.20
CA ASP A 183 -8.98 -12.68 -15.62
C ASP A 183 -8.78 -13.96 -14.81
N LEU A 184 -7.63 -14.13 -14.17
CA LEU A 184 -7.35 -15.23 -13.25
C LEU A 184 -8.30 -15.28 -12.05
N PHE A 185 -8.96 -14.17 -11.75
CA PHE A 185 -9.88 -14.04 -10.61
C PHE A 185 -11.36 -14.17 -10.99
N ASN A 186 -11.69 -14.39 -12.27
CA ASN A 186 -13.08 -14.44 -12.74
C ASN A 186 -13.91 -15.59 -12.13
N ASN A 187 -13.25 -16.63 -11.61
CA ASN A 187 -13.93 -17.74 -10.94
C ASN A 187 -14.28 -17.46 -9.48
N TYR A 188 -13.80 -16.39 -8.90
CA TYR A 188 -14.17 -16.01 -7.54
C TYR A 188 -15.52 -15.28 -7.52
N LYS A 189 -16.27 -15.46 -6.44
CA LYS A 189 -17.48 -14.67 -6.18
C LYS A 189 -17.11 -13.20 -6.00
N ARG A 190 -16.06 -12.95 -5.19
CA ARG A 190 -15.37 -11.66 -5.10
C ARG A 190 -13.90 -11.88 -4.71
N GLY A 191 -13.05 -10.98 -5.19
CA GLY A 191 -11.64 -10.88 -4.80
C GLY A 191 -11.33 -9.50 -4.25
N PHE A 192 -10.58 -9.50 -3.15
CA PHE A 192 -10.12 -8.30 -2.48
C PHE A 192 -8.59 -8.31 -2.44
N LEU A 193 -7.98 -7.18 -2.74
CA LEU A 193 -6.53 -7.05 -2.88
C LEU A 193 -5.98 -5.95 -1.96
N GLY A 194 -4.85 -6.24 -1.32
CA GLY A 194 -3.92 -5.24 -0.79
C GLY A 194 -2.80 -4.94 -1.77
N HIS A 195 -1.88 -4.07 -1.42
CA HIS A 195 -0.70 -3.59 -2.09
C HIS A 195 -0.81 -2.17 -2.65
N TYR A 196 -1.93 -1.77 -3.22
CA TYR A 196 -2.14 -0.39 -3.67
C TYR A 196 -3.06 0.36 -2.71
N HIS A 197 -2.59 1.56 -2.30
CA HIS A 197 -3.25 2.36 -1.26
C HIS A 197 -4.53 3.06 -1.75
N SER A 198 -4.67 3.26 -3.07
CA SER A 198 -5.88 3.84 -3.66
C SER A 198 -6.89 2.74 -3.94
N ALA A 199 -8.04 2.80 -3.26
CA ALA A 199 -9.13 1.87 -3.48
C ALA A 199 -9.63 1.96 -4.93
N GLN A 200 -9.76 0.81 -5.60
CA GLN A 200 -10.16 0.79 -7.00
C GLN A 200 -10.78 -0.54 -7.41
N LYS A 201 -11.87 -0.48 -8.18
CA LYS A 201 -12.47 -1.65 -8.82
C LYS A 201 -11.76 -1.96 -10.13
N LEU A 202 -11.22 -3.17 -10.25
CA LEU A 202 -10.55 -3.64 -11.46
C LEU A 202 -11.51 -4.37 -12.40
N THR A 203 -12.43 -5.15 -11.82
CA THR A 203 -13.52 -5.85 -12.51
C THR A 203 -14.79 -5.80 -11.65
N PRO A 204 -15.94 -6.28 -12.10
CA PRO A 204 -17.13 -6.37 -11.24
C PRO A 204 -16.94 -7.22 -9.98
N VAL A 205 -15.98 -8.14 -9.98
CA VAL A 205 -15.74 -9.08 -8.86
C VAL A 205 -14.40 -8.86 -8.15
N LEU A 206 -13.51 -7.98 -8.65
CA LEU A 206 -12.16 -7.80 -8.12
C LEU A 206 -11.86 -6.33 -7.83
N GLU A 207 -11.41 -6.03 -6.60
CA GLU A 207 -11.07 -4.68 -6.19
C GLU A 207 -9.88 -4.63 -5.24
N TYR A 208 -9.12 -3.52 -5.29
CA TYR A 208 -8.19 -3.15 -4.22
C TYR A 208 -8.94 -2.46 -3.10
N ILE A 209 -8.66 -2.90 -1.87
CA ILE A 209 -9.28 -2.35 -0.65
C ILE A 209 -8.80 -0.92 -0.42
N GLY A 210 -7.52 -0.67 -0.66
CA GLY A 210 -6.83 0.58 -0.32
C GLY A 210 -6.49 0.69 1.16
N SER A 211 -5.73 1.74 1.50
CA SER A 211 -5.38 2.05 2.88
C SER A 211 -6.55 2.72 3.62
N PRO A 212 -6.72 2.47 4.93
CA PRO A 212 -7.83 3.03 5.70
C PRO A 212 -7.65 4.50 6.08
N LEU A 213 -6.47 5.08 5.82
CA LEU A 213 -6.17 6.50 5.99
C LEU A 213 -5.20 6.98 4.90
N GLN A 214 -5.12 8.29 4.67
CA GLN A 214 -4.15 8.86 3.73
C GLN A 214 -2.73 8.81 4.32
N LEU A 215 -1.81 8.13 3.65
CA LEU A 215 -0.42 7.97 4.08
C LEU A 215 0.51 9.05 3.54
N SER A 216 0.18 9.63 2.40
CA SER A 216 1.01 10.60 1.71
C SER A 216 0.21 11.57 0.84
N PHE A 217 0.88 12.61 0.34
CA PHE A 217 0.31 13.55 -0.63
C PHE A 217 -0.06 12.90 -1.97
N GLY A 218 0.44 11.73 -2.29
CA GLY A 218 0.01 10.96 -3.46
C GLY A 218 -1.43 10.45 -3.37
N GLU A 219 -2.02 10.50 -2.18
CA GLU A 219 -3.35 10.02 -1.86
C GLU A 219 -4.32 11.16 -1.47
N ALA A 220 -3.94 12.42 -1.74
CA ALA A 220 -4.66 13.60 -1.27
C ALA A 220 -6.15 13.63 -1.68
N ASP A 221 -6.48 13.04 -2.84
CA ASP A 221 -7.86 13.03 -3.37
C ASP A 221 -8.56 11.68 -3.11
N ASP A 222 -7.93 10.77 -2.37
CA ASP A 222 -8.49 9.45 -2.09
C ASP A 222 -9.46 9.50 -0.91
N GLU A 223 -10.66 9.00 -1.11
CA GLU A 223 -11.55 8.61 -0.01
C GLU A 223 -11.04 7.32 0.63
N LYS A 224 -10.95 7.30 1.95
CA LYS A 224 -10.43 6.18 2.73
C LYS A 224 -11.54 5.48 3.49
N HIS A 225 -11.57 4.16 3.41
CA HIS A 225 -12.66 3.36 3.99
C HIS A 225 -12.20 1.96 4.39
N VAL A 226 -13.06 1.25 5.06
CA VAL A 226 -13.01 -0.20 5.25
C VAL A 226 -14.24 -0.82 4.58
N ILE A 227 -14.17 -2.11 4.23
CA ILE A 227 -15.23 -2.80 3.51
C ILE A 227 -15.93 -3.78 4.46
N LEU A 228 -17.24 -3.59 4.67
CA LEU A 228 -18.08 -4.56 5.35
C LEU A 228 -18.78 -5.43 4.30
N LEU A 229 -18.50 -6.73 4.32
CA LEU A 229 -19.12 -7.74 3.48
C LEU A 229 -20.15 -8.54 4.28
N ASP A 230 -21.38 -8.57 3.80
CA ASP A 230 -22.40 -9.53 4.20
C ASP A 230 -22.42 -10.69 3.18
N SER A 231 -21.94 -11.87 3.59
CA SER A 231 -21.74 -13.00 2.67
C SER A 231 -23.03 -13.66 2.17
N ASP A 232 -24.13 -13.50 2.89
CA ASP A 232 -25.43 -14.08 2.51
C ASP A 232 -26.06 -13.31 1.36
N THR A 233 -25.99 -11.98 1.45
CA THR A 233 -26.55 -11.08 0.44
C THR A 233 -25.54 -10.65 -0.61
N ASP A 234 -24.26 -10.98 -0.39
CA ASP A 234 -23.10 -10.51 -1.18
C ASP A 234 -23.00 -8.98 -1.24
N LYS A 235 -23.54 -8.29 -0.22
CA LYS A 235 -23.57 -6.84 -0.15
C LYS A 235 -22.26 -6.31 0.42
N LEU A 236 -21.69 -5.33 -0.26
CA LEU A 236 -20.56 -4.53 0.25
C LEU A 236 -21.09 -3.19 0.78
N THR A 237 -20.59 -2.79 1.94
CA THR A 237 -20.78 -1.45 2.50
C THR A 237 -19.42 -0.84 2.78
N TYR A 238 -19.14 0.30 2.15
CA TYR A 238 -17.89 1.03 2.36
C TYR A 238 -18.11 2.00 3.51
N ILE A 239 -17.36 1.85 4.60
CA ILE A 239 -17.45 2.68 5.80
C ILE A 239 -16.27 3.63 5.78
N GLU A 240 -16.55 4.91 5.56
CA GLU A 240 -15.54 5.95 5.38
C GLU A 240 -14.82 6.27 6.71
N ASN A 241 -13.52 6.52 6.61
CA ASN A 241 -12.72 7.14 7.66
C ASN A 241 -12.72 8.65 7.45
N ASP A 242 -13.61 9.34 8.14
CA ASP A 242 -13.81 10.79 8.05
C ASP A 242 -13.02 11.60 9.08
N PHE A 243 -12.35 10.93 10.03
CA PHE A 243 -11.67 11.58 11.19
C PHE A 243 -10.15 11.64 11.07
N SER A 244 -9.52 10.78 10.27
CA SER A 244 -8.05 10.80 10.11
C SER A 244 -7.60 12.04 9.36
N PRO A 245 -6.41 12.58 9.70
CA PRO A 245 -5.85 13.73 8.99
C PRO A 245 -5.73 13.48 7.49
N LYS A 246 -6.13 14.48 6.70
CA LYS A 246 -6.10 14.47 5.23
C LYS A 246 -4.90 15.25 4.70
N HIS A 247 -4.53 14.97 3.46
CA HIS A 247 -3.50 15.69 2.72
C HIS A 247 -4.15 16.57 1.65
N PHE A 248 -3.70 17.81 1.52
CA PHE A 248 -4.25 18.75 0.56
C PHE A 248 -3.16 19.33 -0.34
N HIS A 249 -3.40 19.33 -1.64
CA HIS A 249 -2.63 20.12 -2.59
C HIS A 249 -3.35 21.45 -2.83
N ILE A 250 -2.72 22.56 -2.45
CA ILE A 250 -3.31 23.90 -2.53
C ILE A 250 -2.39 24.78 -3.37
N LYS A 251 -2.90 25.39 -4.44
CA LYS A 251 -2.15 26.42 -5.12
C LYS A 251 -2.10 27.69 -4.28
N GLU A 252 -0.97 28.39 -4.28
CA GLU A 252 -0.79 29.59 -3.47
C GLU A 252 -1.87 30.65 -3.72
N GLU A 253 -2.29 30.83 -4.96
CA GLU A 253 -3.36 31.74 -5.33
C GLU A 253 -4.73 31.38 -4.74
N GLU A 254 -4.96 30.10 -4.47
CA GLU A 254 -6.21 29.56 -3.93
C GLU A 254 -6.25 29.56 -2.39
N LEU A 255 -5.13 29.83 -1.73
CA LEU A 255 -5.02 29.76 -0.26
C LEU A 255 -6.03 30.67 0.47
N GLY A 256 -6.47 31.76 -0.18
CA GLY A 256 -7.45 32.68 0.39
C GLY A 256 -8.86 32.11 0.54
N SER A 257 -9.19 31.04 -0.17
CA SER A 257 -10.49 30.35 -0.13
C SER A 257 -10.57 29.26 0.95
N TRP A 258 -9.43 28.96 1.61
CA TRP A 258 -9.35 27.94 2.65
C TRP A 258 -9.43 28.56 4.04
N ASP A 259 -10.13 27.89 4.95
CA ASP A 259 -10.27 28.30 6.33
C ASP A 259 -9.69 27.29 7.33
N LYS A 260 -9.71 27.66 8.61
CA LYS A 260 -9.17 26.81 9.68
C LYS A 260 -9.94 25.48 9.80
N SER A 261 -11.25 25.46 9.61
CA SER A 261 -12.05 24.24 9.77
C SER A 261 -11.69 23.15 8.76
N GLN A 262 -11.19 23.55 7.60
CA GLN A 262 -10.77 22.64 6.53
C GLN A 262 -9.34 22.11 6.75
N LEU A 263 -8.44 22.93 7.31
CA LEU A 263 -7.00 22.65 7.35
C LEU A 263 -6.45 22.31 8.73
N GLU A 264 -7.21 22.56 9.80
CA GLU A 264 -6.76 22.23 11.16
C GLU A 264 -6.45 20.74 11.30
N ASN A 265 -5.25 20.43 11.81
CA ASN A 265 -4.70 19.07 11.99
C ASN A 265 -4.48 18.28 10.69
N ASN A 266 -4.58 18.91 9.53
CA ASN A 266 -4.35 18.29 8.23
C ASN A 266 -2.96 18.63 7.67
N PHE A 267 -2.54 17.97 6.59
CA PHE A 267 -1.25 18.16 5.93
C PHE A 267 -1.43 18.95 4.64
N VAL A 268 -0.63 20.01 4.45
CA VAL A 268 -0.76 20.91 3.30
C VAL A 268 0.49 20.87 2.44
N CYS A 269 0.33 20.73 1.14
CA CYS A 269 1.34 20.95 0.13
C CYS A 269 0.95 22.19 -0.69
N LEU A 270 1.65 23.31 -0.48
CA LEU A 270 1.48 24.50 -1.29
C LEU A 270 2.16 24.31 -2.64
N ILE A 271 1.42 24.48 -3.72
CA ILE A 271 1.94 24.46 -5.08
C ILE A 271 2.24 25.90 -5.49
N SER A 272 3.51 26.19 -5.71
CA SER A 272 3.99 27.55 -6.03
C SER A 272 4.83 27.54 -7.30
N GLU A 273 4.78 28.61 -8.08
CA GLU A 273 5.69 28.81 -9.23
C GLU A 273 7.14 28.99 -8.76
N GLN A 274 7.34 29.59 -7.60
CA GLN A 274 8.64 29.89 -7.00
C GLN A 274 8.68 29.45 -5.54
N SER A 275 9.42 28.42 -5.23
CA SER A 275 9.43 27.76 -3.92
C SER A 275 10.10 28.51 -2.76
N ASP A 276 10.82 29.60 -3.01
CA ASP A 276 11.61 30.33 -1.98
C ASP A 276 11.43 31.86 -2.05
N THR A 277 10.19 32.32 -2.20
CA THR A 277 9.86 33.74 -2.15
C THR A 277 9.46 34.16 -0.73
N HIS A 278 9.56 35.47 -0.43
CA HIS A 278 9.03 36.03 0.80
C HIS A 278 7.52 35.75 0.95
N GLN A 279 6.76 35.80 -0.16
CA GLN A 279 5.34 35.52 -0.18
C GLN A 279 5.05 34.03 0.18
N THR A 280 5.80 33.08 -0.41
CA THR A 280 5.66 31.66 -0.08
C THR A 280 5.92 31.37 1.39
N LYS A 281 6.98 31.99 1.99
CA LYS A 281 7.26 31.87 3.42
C LYS A 281 6.11 32.42 4.28
N LYS A 282 5.54 33.58 3.91
CA LYS A 282 4.38 34.17 4.58
C LYS A 282 3.15 33.24 4.48
N ASN A 283 2.91 32.65 3.33
CA ASN A 283 1.82 31.71 3.14
C ASN A 283 2.01 30.42 3.98
N MET A 284 3.24 29.91 4.08
CA MET A 284 3.55 28.79 4.99
C MET A 284 3.23 29.13 6.46
N SER A 285 3.67 30.31 6.95
CA SER A 285 3.34 30.76 8.32
C SER A 285 1.83 30.86 8.51
N LYS A 286 1.09 31.42 7.55
CA LYS A 286 -0.37 31.46 7.60
C LYS A 286 -0.99 30.06 7.73
N VAL A 287 -0.55 29.10 6.95
CA VAL A 287 -1.06 27.71 6.98
C VAL A 287 -0.81 27.07 8.36
N LEU A 288 0.37 27.26 8.92
CA LEU A 288 0.73 26.67 10.22
C LEU A 288 0.10 27.41 11.40
N GLU A 289 0.17 28.76 11.42
CA GLU A 289 -0.16 29.57 12.60
C GLU A 289 -1.64 29.95 12.65
N ASP A 290 -2.23 30.36 11.52
CA ASP A 290 -3.61 30.84 11.45
C ASP A 290 -4.57 29.68 11.15
N LEU A 291 -4.25 28.82 10.18
CA LEU A 291 -5.11 27.73 9.74
C LEU A 291 -4.84 26.40 10.49
N LYS A 292 -3.80 26.39 11.36
CA LYS A 292 -3.49 25.26 12.28
C LYS A 292 -3.27 23.92 11.60
N ALA A 293 -2.75 23.90 10.37
CA ALA A 293 -2.34 22.66 9.73
C ALA A 293 -1.21 21.97 10.52
N SER A 294 -1.20 20.64 10.55
CA SER A 294 -0.15 19.85 11.22
C SER A 294 1.21 20.03 10.56
N SER A 295 1.23 20.17 9.25
CA SER A 295 2.46 20.51 8.53
C SER A 295 2.17 21.19 7.19
N VAL A 296 3.18 21.92 6.70
CA VAL A 296 3.16 22.51 5.38
C VAL A 296 4.47 22.21 4.66
N GLN A 297 4.38 21.81 3.40
CA GLN A 297 5.51 21.75 2.49
C GLN A 297 5.22 22.54 1.22
N VAL A 298 6.26 22.92 0.48
CA VAL A 298 6.13 23.63 -0.79
C VAL A 298 6.65 22.76 -1.92
N LYS A 299 5.85 22.63 -2.97
CA LYS A 299 6.24 21.99 -4.21
C LYS A 299 6.23 23.01 -5.35
N LYS A 300 7.33 23.07 -6.10
CA LYS A 300 7.37 23.91 -7.28
C LYS A 300 6.43 23.34 -8.33
N GLN A 301 5.63 24.19 -8.95
CA GLN A 301 4.77 23.80 -10.07
C GLN A 301 5.67 23.32 -11.22
N SER A 302 5.61 22.03 -11.54
CA SER A 302 6.29 21.52 -12.73
C SER A 302 5.50 21.99 -13.96
N LYS A 303 6.14 22.63 -14.92
CA LYS A 303 5.59 22.73 -16.28
C LYS A 303 5.35 21.29 -16.73
N LYS A 304 4.17 21.01 -17.33
CA LYS A 304 3.87 19.68 -17.91
C LYS A 304 5.11 19.19 -18.65
N GLN A 305 5.74 18.14 -18.13
CA GLN A 305 6.78 17.45 -18.91
C GLN A 305 6.06 16.78 -20.08
N ASP A 306 6.64 16.94 -21.27
CA ASP A 306 6.09 16.38 -22.50
C ASP A 306 5.79 14.89 -22.31
N GLU A 307 4.60 14.46 -22.72
CA GLU A 307 4.16 13.06 -22.67
C GLU A 307 5.11 12.11 -23.41
N HIS A 308 5.91 12.62 -24.35
CA HIS A 308 6.99 11.90 -25.04
C HIS A 308 8.14 11.48 -24.10
N ALA A 309 8.49 12.30 -23.09
CA ALA A 309 9.54 11.95 -22.14
C ALA A 309 9.13 10.79 -21.21
N ILE A 310 7.85 10.66 -20.93
CA ILE A 310 7.30 9.56 -20.09
C ILE A 310 7.28 8.25 -20.89
N ALA A 311 6.95 8.28 -22.16
CA ALA A 311 6.99 7.10 -23.04
C ALA A 311 8.42 6.56 -23.22
N ASP A 312 9.39 7.46 -23.40
CA ASP A 312 10.82 7.10 -23.48
C ASP A 312 11.36 6.49 -22.18
N VAL A 313 10.92 6.99 -21.02
CA VAL A 313 11.31 6.42 -19.72
C VAL A 313 10.66 5.05 -19.50
N LYS A 314 9.41 4.84 -19.92
CA LYS A 314 8.74 3.52 -19.85
C LYS A 314 9.47 2.47 -20.70
N LEU A 315 9.89 2.82 -21.91
CA LEU A 315 10.63 1.91 -22.80
C LEU A 315 12.02 1.56 -22.25
N LEU A 316 12.62 2.45 -21.44
CA LEU A 316 13.93 2.26 -20.83
C LEU A 316 13.87 1.43 -19.54
N LEU A 317 12.78 1.53 -18.76
CA LEU A 317 12.58 0.74 -17.55
C LEU A 317 12.32 -0.75 -17.85
N SER A 318 11.88 -1.07 -19.08
CA SER A 318 11.70 -2.45 -19.54
C SER A 318 13.00 -3.15 -19.97
N ASP A 319 14.13 -2.41 -20.06
CA ASP A 319 15.42 -2.95 -20.48
C ASP A 319 16.53 -2.40 -19.55
N GLN A 320 16.84 -3.19 -18.53
CA GLN A 320 17.81 -2.81 -17.49
C GLN A 320 19.22 -2.55 -18.07
N ASP A 321 19.61 -3.27 -19.12
CA ASP A 321 20.88 -3.07 -19.82
C ASP A 321 20.92 -1.69 -20.46
N LYS A 322 19.87 -1.27 -21.14
CA LYS A 322 19.77 0.08 -21.72
C LYS A 322 19.69 1.20 -20.68
N LEU A 323 19.09 0.91 -19.52
CA LEU A 323 19.04 1.87 -18.42
C LEU A 323 20.43 2.15 -17.88
N LEU A 324 21.23 1.09 -17.68
CA LEU A 324 22.62 1.19 -17.26
C LEU A 324 23.48 1.95 -18.27
N ASP A 325 23.35 1.61 -19.56
CA ASP A 325 24.08 2.26 -20.65
C ASP A 325 23.83 3.77 -20.66
N ARG A 326 22.56 4.19 -20.63
CA ARG A 326 22.19 5.61 -20.58
C ARG A 326 22.65 6.30 -19.29
N TYR A 327 22.54 5.65 -18.15
CA TYR A 327 23.01 6.24 -16.90
C TYR A 327 24.51 6.54 -16.95
N VAL A 328 25.31 5.58 -17.40
CA VAL A 328 26.78 5.74 -17.52
C VAL A 328 27.14 6.79 -18.59
N GLU A 329 26.39 6.91 -19.69
CA GLU A 329 26.59 7.96 -20.69
C GLU A 329 26.31 9.37 -20.16
N GLN A 330 25.28 9.53 -19.33
CA GLN A 330 24.86 10.84 -18.81
C GLN A 330 25.71 11.35 -17.65
N VAL A 331 26.43 10.46 -16.94
CA VAL A 331 27.29 10.90 -15.82
C VAL A 331 28.49 11.67 -16.38
N GLN A 332 28.53 12.97 -16.06
CA GLN A 332 29.67 13.85 -16.33
C GLN A 332 30.69 13.73 -15.17
N ASP A 333 31.98 13.83 -15.47
CA ASP A 333 33.09 13.77 -14.51
C ASP A 333 33.39 12.38 -13.87
N LEU A 334 33.08 11.31 -14.57
CA LEU A 334 33.57 9.98 -14.16
C LEU A 334 35.10 9.88 -14.32
N LYS A 335 35.80 9.70 -13.20
CA LYS A 335 37.25 9.38 -13.17
C LYS A 335 37.54 7.93 -13.59
N LEU A 336 36.54 7.15 -13.90
CA LEU A 336 36.59 5.73 -14.28
C LEU A 336 36.31 5.58 -15.79
N ASP A 337 36.90 4.55 -16.38
CA ASP A 337 36.66 4.17 -17.77
C ASP A 337 35.20 3.70 -17.92
N LYS A 338 34.42 4.43 -18.73
CA LYS A 338 32.98 4.14 -18.96
C LYS A 338 32.76 2.74 -19.51
N SER A 339 33.59 2.26 -20.41
CA SER A 339 33.49 0.91 -20.99
C SER A 339 33.66 -0.18 -19.94
N LYS A 340 34.61 0.01 -19.03
CA LYS A 340 34.87 -0.91 -17.93
C LYS A 340 33.74 -0.89 -16.89
N LEU A 341 33.14 0.26 -16.67
CA LEU A 341 31.99 0.43 -15.76
C LEU A 341 30.75 -0.29 -16.31
N LEU A 342 30.47 -0.16 -17.61
CA LEU A 342 29.42 -0.87 -18.29
C LEU A 342 29.61 -2.39 -18.26
N GLU A 343 30.83 -2.87 -18.57
CA GLU A 343 31.16 -4.31 -18.49
C GLU A 343 30.89 -4.89 -17.10
N ILE A 344 31.35 -4.20 -16.06
CA ILE A 344 31.14 -4.63 -14.68
C ILE A 344 29.65 -4.55 -14.30
N GLY A 345 28.96 -3.49 -14.67
CA GLY A 345 27.53 -3.29 -14.39
C GLY A 345 26.67 -4.38 -15.03
N HIS A 346 26.87 -4.67 -16.32
CA HIS A 346 26.17 -5.77 -17.00
C HIS A 346 26.50 -7.12 -16.38
N LYS A 347 27.77 -7.33 -15.96
CA LYS A 347 28.14 -8.57 -15.29
C LYS A 347 27.46 -8.73 -13.92
N ILE A 348 27.30 -7.64 -13.16
CA ILE A 348 26.58 -7.66 -11.88
C ILE A 348 25.09 -7.92 -12.08
N MET A 349 24.45 -7.31 -13.10
CA MET A 349 23.03 -7.49 -13.37
C MET A 349 22.68 -8.90 -13.90
N ARG A 350 23.65 -9.56 -14.57
CA ARG A 350 23.51 -10.94 -15.05
C ARG A 350 24.06 -11.98 -14.09
N PHE A 351 24.46 -11.57 -12.85
CA PHE A 351 25.05 -12.48 -11.87
C PHE A 351 23.95 -13.31 -11.22
N GLU A 352 23.80 -14.55 -11.66
CA GLU A 352 23.13 -15.60 -10.90
C GLU A 352 24.01 -15.99 -9.73
N PRO A 353 23.55 -15.93 -8.49
CA PRO A 353 24.34 -16.44 -7.36
C PRO A 353 24.52 -17.94 -7.54
N HIS A 354 25.77 -18.39 -7.66
CA HIS A 354 26.09 -19.82 -7.63
C HIS A 354 25.53 -20.43 -6.34
N GLU A 355 24.72 -21.47 -6.47
CA GLU A 355 24.40 -22.36 -5.38
C GLU A 355 25.71 -22.94 -4.85
N GLU A 356 26.13 -22.51 -3.67
CA GLU A 356 27.14 -23.25 -2.92
C GLU A 356 26.45 -24.50 -2.35
N ASN A 357 26.94 -25.67 -2.80
CA ASN A 357 26.61 -27.01 -2.32
C ASN A 357 26.82 -27.18 -0.81
#